data_75f73f3b8bcd0e8c12fcd7a85f28dd6d
#
_entry.id   75f73f3b8bcd0e8c12fcd7a85f28dd6d
#
_cell.length_a   1.000
_cell.length_b   1.000
_cell.length_c   1.000
_cell.angle_alpha   90.00
_cell.angle_beta   90.00
_cell.angle_gamma   90.00
#
_symmetry.space_group_name_H-M   'P 1'
#
loop_
_entity.id
_entity.type
_entity.pdbx_description
1 polymer ?
#
loop_
_entity_poly.entity_id
_entity_poly.type
_entity_poly.pdbx_seq_one_letter_code
_entity_poly.pdbx_strand_id
1 'polypeptide(L)' 'MSKYDALWADLQKSGRPRLVLTFAQIGQIAGVPLDHAFLRCKKELCAYGYAVEKISLKAQTVAFVRREEESV' A
#
# COMPACT_ATOMS: atom_id res chain seq x y z
N MET A 1 -8.69 6.43 -11.82
CA MET A 1 -7.85 5.31 -11.61
C MET A 1 -6.46 5.72 -11.28
N SER A 2 -5.89 5.09 -10.30
CA SER A 2 -4.56 5.39 -9.84
C SER A 2 -3.58 4.42 -10.44
N LYS A 3 -2.35 4.85 -10.63
CA LYS A 3 -1.35 3.94 -11.15
C LYS A 3 -0.94 2.89 -10.14
N TYR A 4 -1.43 2.99 -8.92
CA TYR A 4 -1.16 1.99 -7.89
C TYR A 4 -2.36 1.10 -7.61
N ASP A 5 -3.38 1.13 -8.46
CA ASP A 5 -4.57 0.30 -8.27
C ASP A 5 -4.22 -1.19 -8.16
N ALA A 6 -3.29 -1.65 -8.96
CA ALA A 6 -2.91 -3.07 -8.91
C ALA A 6 -2.31 -3.42 -7.55
N LEU A 7 -1.55 -2.51 -6.96
CA LEU A 7 -0.96 -2.73 -5.67
C LEU A 7 -2.05 -2.75 -4.60
N TRP A 8 -2.98 -1.81 -4.66
CA TRP A 8 -4.06 -1.74 -3.68
C TRP A 8 -4.91 -3.01 -3.74
N ALA A 9 -5.20 -3.48 -4.95
CA ALA A 9 -5.99 -4.69 -5.11
C ALA A 9 -5.25 -5.91 -4.58
N ASP A 10 -3.94 -5.96 -4.75
CA ASP A 10 -3.14 -7.06 -4.26
C ASP A 10 -3.15 -7.10 -2.74
N LEU A 11 -3.05 -5.94 -2.11
CA LEU A 11 -3.10 -5.87 -0.65
C LEU A 11 -4.46 -6.34 -0.15
N GLN A 12 -5.51 -5.89 -0.79
CA GLN A 12 -6.85 -6.28 -0.39
C GLN A 12 -7.06 -7.77 -0.54
N LYS A 13 -6.51 -8.34 -1.61
CA LYS A 13 -6.66 -9.75 -1.86
C LYS A 13 -5.92 -10.58 -0.84
N SER A 14 -4.78 -10.11 -0.34
CA SER A 14 -4.00 -10.86 0.62
C SER A 14 -4.73 -10.97 1.95
N GLY A 15 -5.49 -9.95 2.32
CA GLY A 15 -6.25 -9.97 3.57
C GLY A 15 -5.44 -10.00 4.83
N ARG A 16 -4.14 -9.88 4.74
CA ARG A 16 -3.30 -9.95 5.93
C ARG A 16 -3.42 -8.70 6.78
N PRO A 17 -3.34 -8.82 8.10
CA PRO A 17 -3.48 -7.65 8.96
C PRO A 17 -2.33 -6.66 8.83
N ARG A 18 -1.17 -7.14 8.42
CA ARG A 18 -0.03 -6.27 8.23
C ARG A 18 0.90 -6.85 7.19
N LEU A 19 1.41 -5.98 6.32
CA LEU A 19 2.32 -6.38 5.27
C LEU A 19 3.45 -5.38 5.18
N VAL A 20 4.65 -5.86 4.98
CA VAL A 20 5.79 -4.98 4.73
C VAL A 20 6.36 -5.37 3.38
N LEU A 21 6.42 -4.41 2.46
CA LEU A 21 6.91 -4.64 1.13
C LEU A 21 8.09 -3.73 0.85
N THR A 22 9.06 -4.21 0.10
CA THR A 22 10.17 -3.37 -0.31
C THR A 22 9.72 -2.49 -1.46
N PHE A 23 10.48 -1.42 -1.71
CA PHE A 23 10.17 -0.52 -2.82
C PHE A 23 10.20 -1.31 -4.14
N ALA A 24 11.13 -2.25 -4.27
CA ALA A 24 11.21 -3.05 -5.47
C ALA A 24 9.98 -3.93 -5.64
N GLN A 25 9.49 -4.53 -4.58
CA GLN A 25 8.29 -5.34 -4.64
C GLN A 25 7.08 -4.51 -5.01
N ILE A 26 6.99 -3.31 -4.45
CA ILE A 26 5.89 -2.41 -4.78
C ILE A 26 5.90 -2.08 -6.26
N GLY A 27 7.09 -1.78 -6.79
CA GLY A 27 7.21 -1.46 -8.21
C GLY A 27 6.81 -2.62 -9.10
N GLN A 28 7.16 -3.84 -8.69
CA GLN A 28 6.79 -5.00 -9.46
C GLN A 28 5.30 -5.25 -9.45
N ILE A 29 4.67 -5.12 -8.30
CA ILE A 29 3.24 -5.37 -8.18
C ILE A 29 2.45 -4.28 -8.89
N ALA A 30 2.85 -3.04 -8.70
CA ALA A 30 2.13 -1.92 -9.28
C ALA A 30 2.42 -1.75 -10.77
N GLY A 31 3.56 -2.26 -11.21
CA GLY A 31 3.96 -2.09 -12.60
C GLY A 31 4.54 -0.72 -12.89
N VAL A 32 4.76 0.09 -11.87
CA VAL A 32 5.36 1.41 -12.01
C VAL A 32 6.25 1.64 -10.80
N PRO A 33 7.31 2.43 -10.95
CA PRO A 33 8.22 2.66 -9.83
C PRO A 33 7.55 3.50 -8.75
N LEU A 34 8.02 3.34 -7.54
CA LEU A 34 7.53 4.12 -6.43
C LEU A 34 8.08 5.53 -6.56
N ASP A 35 7.22 6.53 -6.51
CA ASP A 35 7.65 7.91 -6.62
C ASP A 35 6.77 8.80 -5.74
N HIS A 36 6.86 10.10 -5.93
CA HIS A 36 6.09 11.02 -5.10
C HIS A 36 4.58 10.83 -5.24
N ALA A 37 4.12 10.30 -6.35
CA ALA A 37 2.70 10.07 -6.53
C ALA A 37 2.16 9.07 -5.52
N PHE A 38 3.02 8.20 -5.00
CA PHE A 38 2.61 7.24 -3.99
C PHE A 38 2.04 7.95 -2.77
N LEU A 39 2.65 9.05 -2.36
CA LEU A 39 2.21 9.78 -1.19
C LEU A 39 0.82 10.40 -1.39
N ARG A 40 0.50 10.73 -2.63
CA ARG A 40 -0.82 11.25 -2.92
C ARG A 40 -1.82 10.13 -3.03
N CYS A 41 -1.40 9.03 -3.63
CA CYS A 41 -2.30 7.93 -3.91
C CYS A 41 -2.61 7.09 -2.68
N LYS A 42 -1.80 7.20 -1.63
CA LYS A 42 -2.03 6.36 -0.46
C LYS A 42 -3.40 6.59 0.18
N LYS A 43 -4.01 7.75 -0.08
CA LYS A 43 -5.33 8.01 0.45
C LYS A 43 -6.36 7.06 -0.15
N GLU A 44 -6.12 6.62 -1.37
CA GLU A 44 -7.05 5.73 -2.05
C GLU A 44 -7.05 4.37 -1.39
N LEU A 45 -5.98 4.03 -0.71
CA LEU A 45 -5.85 2.74 -0.08
C LEU A 45 -6.91 2.54 1.00
N CYS A 46 -7.39 3.63 1.60
CA CYS A 46 -8.42 3.51 2.61
C CYS A 46 -9.68 2.86 2.04
N ALA A 47 -9.98 3.10 0.77
CA ALA A 47 -11.14 2.50 0.14
C ALA A 47 -10.99 0.99 -0.02
N TYR A 48 -9.75 0.51 0.06
CA TYR A 48 -9.48 -0.92 -0.06
C TYR A 48 -9.32 -1.58 1.32
N GLY A 49 -9.49 -0.81 2.38
CA GLY A 49 -9.41 -1.35 3.72
C GLY A 49 -8.03 -1.43 4.31
N TYR A 50 -7.08 -0.70 3.75
CA TYR A 50 -5.70 -0.68 4.24
C TYR A 50 -5.21 0.75 4.41
N ALA A 51 -4.12 0.90 5.11
CA ALA A 51 -3.47 2.19 5.27
C ALA A 51 -1.97 2.01 5.31
N VAL A 52 -1.23 3.05 4.96
CA VAL A 52 0.22 3.02 5.07
C VAL A 52 0.56 3.35 6.51
N GLU A 53 1.24 2.44 7.18
CA GLU A 53 1.63 2.65 8.56
C GLU A 53 2.96 3.38 8.65
N LYS A 54 3.93 2.98 7.86
CA LYS A 54 5.26 3.54 7.94
C LYS A 54 6.00 3.39 6.63
N ILE A 55 6.79 4.37 6.28
CA ILE A 55 7.67 4.32 5.13
C ILE A 55 9.08 4.48 5.64
N SER A 56 9.94 3.52 5.35
CA SER A 56 11.33 3.60 5.76
C SER A 56 12.19 3.81 4.54
N LEU A 57 12.75 4.99 4.40
CA LEU A 57 13.64 5.28 3.29
C LEU A 57 14.97 4.55 3.45
N LYS A 58 15.38 4.35 4.69
CA LYS A 58 16.63 3.67 4.94
C LYS A 58 16.55 2.21 4.56
N ALA A 59 15.48 1.53 4.93
CA ALA A 59 15.31 0.13 4.60
C ALA A 59 14.63 -0.05 3.25
N GLN A 60 14.11 1.03 2.68
CA GLN A 60 13.38 1.00 1.42
C GLN A 60 12.20 0.07 1.49
N THR A 61 11.41 0.21 2.54
CA THR A 61 10.22 -0.61 2.74
C THR A 61 9.03 0.27 3.11
N VAL A 62 7.85 -0.28 2.92
CA VAL A 62 6.61 0.37 3.31
C VAL A 62 5.80 -0.66 4.07
N ALA A 63 5.32 -0.27 5.25
CA ALA A 63 4.46 -1.15 6.05
C ALA A 63 3.02 -0.73 5.84
N PHE A 64 2.19 -1.71 5.54
CA PHE A 64 0.75 -1.50 5.36
C PHE A 64 0.02 -2.24 6.46
N VAL A 65 -1.07 -1.65 6.94
CA VAL A 65 -1.90 -2.31 7.95
C VAL A 65 -3.33 -2.32 7.49
N ARG A 66 -4.05 -3.38 7.81
CA ARG A 66 -5.45 -3.47 7.46
C ARG A 66 -6.24 -2.61 8.42
N ARG A 67 -7.10 -1.79 7.89
CA ARG A 67 -7.94 -0.96 8.73
C ARG A 67 -9.14 -1.78 9.13
N GLU A 68 -9.37 -1.90 10.42
CA GLU A 68 -10.50 -2.59 10.85
C GLU A 68 -11.58 -1.62 10.97
N GLU A 69 -12.62 -1.79 10.22
CA GLU A 69 -13.66 -0.93 10.27
C GLU A 69 -14.37 -1.13 11.53
N GLU A 70 -14.32 -0.31 12.37
CA GLU A 70 -14.96 -0.38 13.53
C GLU A 70 -16.28 -0.01 13.42
N SER A 71 -17.04 -0.66 12.87
CA SER A 71 -18.30 -0.26 12.63
C SER A 71 -19.01 -0.21 13.87
N VAL A 72 -18.96 0.52 14.60
CA VAL A 72 -19.63 0.55 15.74
C VAL A 72 -20.90 0.73 15.79
#